data_b9f5e27559a2359edfc4309fc489f81d
#
_entry.id   b9f5e27559a2359edfc4309fc489f81d
#
_cell.length_a   1.000
_cell.length_b   1.000
_cell.length_c   1.000
_cell.angle_alpha   90.00
_cell.angle_beta   90.00
_cell.angle_gamma   90.00
#
_symmetry.space_group_name_H-M   'P 1'
#
loop_
_entity.id
_entity.type
_entity.pdbx_description
1 polymer ?
#
loop_
_entity_poly.entity_id
_entity_poly.type
_entity_poly.pdbx_seq_one_letter_code
_entity_poly.pdbx_strand_id
1 'polypeptide(L)'
;MTDWTSGYVADIGYTYGYYLELNPQRVKLAFLNTGLVAPEFGTACELGFGQGLSANMHAAASVCSWHGTDFNPAQAGFAQELATASGANAHLFDEAFAEFSNRDLPEFDYIGLHGIWS
;
A
#
# COMPACT_ATOMS: atom_id res chain seq x y z
N MET A 1 29.25 2.53 3.81
CA MET A 1 28.00 2.36 3.02
C MET A 1 26.82 2.41 3.96
N THR A 2 25.86 3.24 3.64
CA THR A 2 24.66 3.34 4.44
C THR A 2 23.76 2.13 4.19
N ASP A 3 23.32 1.49 5.26
CA ASP A 3 22.39 0.37 5.16
C ASP A 3 20.97 0.91 4.95
N TRP A 4 20.47 0.78 3.72
CA TRP A 4 19.13 1.26 3.37
C TRP A 4 18.02 0.46 4.07
N THR A 5 18.33 -0.71 4.60
CA THR A 5 17.33 -1.57 5.25
C THR A 5 16.93 -1.06 6.63
N SER A 6 17.72 -0.18 7.24
CA SER A 6 17.46 0.34 8.59
C SER A 6 17.24 -0.79 9.63
N GLY A 7 17.92 -1.92 9.46
CA GLY A 7 17.82 -3.06 10.34
C GLY A 7 16.71 -4.05 10.01
N TYR A 8 15.89 -3.78 9.00
CA TYR A 8 14.88 -4.74 8.56
C TYR A 8 15.50 -5.86 7.73
N VAL A 9 14.89 -7.04 7.76
CA VAL A 9 15.32 -8.16 6.95
C VAL A 9 14.93 -7.90 5.50
N ALA A 10 15.92 -7.70 4.63
CA ALA A 10 15.69 -7.31 3.25
C ALA A 10 16.30 -8.27 2.23
N ASP A 11 17.06 -9.28 2.68
CA ASP A 11 17.68 -10.27 1.81
C ASP A 11 16.77 -11.47 1.53
N ILE A 12 15.60 -11.52 2.16
CA ILE A 12 14.57 -12.53 1.90
C ILE A 12 13.61 -11.99 0.86
N GLY A 13 13.46 -12.72 -0.24
CA GLY A 13 12.47 -12.37 -1.26
C GLY A 13 11.05 -12.63 -0.75
N TYR A 14 10.22 -11.61 -0.83
CA TYR A 14 8.81 -11.75 -0.50
C TYR A 14 8.04 -12.35 -1.68
N THR A 15 7.00 -13.11 -1.36
CA THR A 15 6.15 -13.71 -2.39
C THR A 15 5.28 -12.66 -3.06
N TYR A 16 4.98 -12.89 -4.35
CA TYR A 16 4.00 -12.09 -5.08
C TYR A 16 2.61 -12.52 -4.60
N GLY A 17 2.04 -11.78 -3.66
CA GLY A 17 0.78 -12.15 -3.05
C GLY A 17 -0.24 -11.03 -3.06
N TYR A 18 -1.51 -11.42 -3.18
CA TYR A 18 -2.63 -10.52 -3.00
C TYR A 18 -3.21 -10.72 -1.60
N TYR A 19 -3.36 -9.63 -0.87
CA TYR A 19 -3.86 -9.64 0.50
C TYR A 19 -5.22 -8.97 0.56
N LEU A 20 -6.26 -9.76 0.53
CA LEU A 20 -7.63 -9.25 0.54
C LEU A 20 -7.98 -8.50 1.83
N GLU A 21 -7.26 -8.75 2.91
CA GLU A 21 -7.42 -8.07 4.20
C GLU A 21 -7.12 -6.56 4.08
N LEU A 22 -6.34 -6.17 3.09
CA LEU A 22 -5.98 -4.78 2.85
C LEU A 22 -6.98 -4.04 1.96
N ASN A 23 -8.06 -4.70 1.56
CA ASN A 23 -9.06 -4.08 0.69
C ASN A 23 -10.07 -3.29 1.52
N PRO A 24 -10.22 -1.96 1.31
CA PRO A 24 -11.21 -1.16 2.03
C PRO A 24 -12.64 -1.64 1.81
N GLN A 25 -12.95 -2.28 0.70
CA GLN A 25 -14.29 -2.83 0.44
C GLN A 25 -14.64 -3.93 1.44
N ARG A 26 -13.65 -4.67 1.89
CA ARG A 26 -13.86 -5.68 2.94
C ARG A 26 -14.21 -5.01 4.28
N VAL A 27 -13.58 -3.89 4.58
CA VAL A 27 -13.91 -3.08 5.76
C VAL A 27 -15.35 -2.57 5.65
N LYS A 28 -15.75 -2.08 4.49
CA LYS A 28 -17.14 -1.65 4.25
C LYS A 28 -18.12 -2.78 4.53
N LEU A 29 -17.80 -3.99 4.08
CA LEU A 29 -18.66 -5.14 4.31
C LEU A 29 -18.82 -5.42 5.80
N ALA A 30 -17.74 -5.30 6.58
CA ALA A 30 -17.78 -5.48 8.03
C ALA A 30 -18.68 -4.42 8.69
N PHE A 31 -18.59 -3.17 8.27
CA PHE A 31 -19.48 -2.10 8.74
C PHE A 31 -20.95 -2.43 8.46
N LEU A 32 -21.24 -2.82 7.23
CA LEU A 32 -22.61 -3.20 6.84
C LEU A 32 -23.15 -4.36 7.68
N ASN A 33 -22.30 -5.35 7.91
CA ASN A 33 -22.67 -6.54 8.68
C ASN A 33 -23.02 -6.22 10.15
N THR A 34 -22.46 -5.13 10.68
CA THR A 34 -22.71 -4.67 12.04
C THR A 34 -23.77 -3.55 12.11
N GLY A 35 -24.35 -3.17 10.98
CA GLY A 35 -25.34 -2.12 10.93
C GLY A 35 -24.78 -0.70 11.04
N LEU A 36 -23.49 -0.54 10.83
CA LEU A 36 -22.82 0.76 10.88
C LEU A 36 -22.66 1.34 9.47
N VAL A 37 -22.63 2.67 9.38
CA VAL A 37 -22.38 3.36 8.13
C VAL A 37 -20.86 3.43 7.91
N ALA A 38 -20.39 2.87 6.80
CA ALA A 38 -18.99 2.91 6.45
C ALA A 38 -18.58 4.31 5.97
N PRO A 39 -17.35 4.76 6.27
CA PRO A 39 -16.84 5.99 5.69
C PRO A 39 -16.59 5.82 4.18
N GLU A 40 -16.51 6.93 3.46
CA GLU A 40 -16.09 6.91 2.07
C GLU A 40 -14.56 6.72 2.02
N PHE A 41 -14.11 5.82 1.14
CA PHE A 41 -12.68 5.56 0.95
C PHE A 41 -12.23 6.15 -0.38
N GLY A 42 -12.05 7.47 -0.42
CA GLY A 42 -11.59 8.17 -1.63
C GLY A 42 -10.08 8.13 -1.80
N THR A 43 -9.34 8.13 -0.70
CA THR A 43 -7.88 8.05 -0.69
C THR A 43 -7.42 6.98 0.28
N ALA A 44 -6.55 6.10 -0.18
CA ALA A 44 -6.05 5.00 0.61
C ALA A 44 -4.53 4.92 0.56
N CYS A 45 -3.94 4.34 1.59
CA CYS A 45 -2.50 4.17 1.70
C CYS A 45 -2.18 2.77 2.18
N GLU A 46 -1.15 2.18 1.59
CA GLU A 46 -0.58 0.91 2.07
C GLU A 46 0.87 1.14 2.47
N LEU A 47 1.18 0.90 3.74
CA LEU A 47 2.53 1.02 4.28
C LEU A 47 3.23 -0.34 4.20
N GLY A 48 4.39 -0.38 3.53
CA GLY A 48 5.12 -1.61 3.33
C GLY A 48 4.42 -2.53 2.33
N PHE A 49 4.18 -2.01 1.11
CA PHE A 49 3.38 -2.73 0.11
C PHE A 49 4.09 -3.94 -0.51
N GLY A 50 5.38 -4.16 -0.24
CA GLY A 50 6.12 -5.28 -0.82
C GLY A 50 6.21 -5.17 -2.33
N GLN A 51 5.73 -6.20 -3.04
CA GLN A 51 5.68 -6.21 -4.51
C GLN A 51 4.57 -5.30 -5.07
N GLY A 52 3.68 -4.83 -4.22
CA GLY A 52 2.63 -3.89 -4.61
C GLY A 52 1.47 -4.50 -5.38
N LEU A 53 1.30 -5.82 -5.38
CA LEU A 53 0.18 -6.47 -6.07
C LEU A 53 -1.15 -6.04 -5.49
N SER A 54 -1.30 -6.07 -4.16
CA SER A 54 -2.56 -5.68 -3.52
C SER A 54 -2.90 -4.23 -3.79
N ALA A 55 -1.94 -3.31 -3.59
CA ALA A 55 -2.16 -1.89 -3.82
C ALA A 55 -2.56 -1.61 -5.28
N ASN A 56 -1.87 -2.23 -6.24
CA ASN A 56 -2.16 -2.06 -7.66
C ASN A 56 -3.53 -2.64 -8.02
N MET A 57 -3.88 -3.81 -7.51
CA MET A 57 -5.17 -4.43 -7.79
C MET A 57 -6.31 -3.63 -7.18
N HIS A 58 -6.16 -3.14 -5.95
CA HIS A 58 -7.17 -2.30 -5.32
C HIS A 58 -7.35 -0.98 -6.07
N ALA A 59 -6.25 -0.36 -6.50
CA ALA A 59 -6.30 0.87 -7.28
C ALA A 59 -6.99 0.66 -8.63
N ALA A 60 -6.67 -0.43 -9.31
CA ALA A 60 -7.27 -0.75 -10.62
C ALA A 60 -8.75 -1.09 -10.52
N ALA A 61 -9.18 -1.68 -9.42
CA ALA A 61 -10.53 -2.17 -9.22
C ALA A 61 -11.47 -1.16 -8.55
N SER A 62 -11.00 0.05 -8.24
CA SER A 62 -11.81 1.04 -7.53
C SER A 62 -11.56 2.44 -8.08
N VAL A 63 -12.35 3.40 -7.61
CA VAL A 63 -12.15 4.83 -7.91
C VAL A 63 -11.24 5.50 -6.88
N CYS A 64 -10.75 4.72 -5.93
CA CYS A 64 -9.91 5.19 -4.85
C CYS A 64 -8.50 5.53 -5.39
N SER A 65 -7.96 6.65 -4.93
CA SER A 65 -6.56 7.00 -5.19
C SER A 65 -5.68 6.30 -4.16
N TRP A 66 -4.72 5.50 -4.60
CA TRP A 66 -3.84 4.74 -3.72
C TRP A 66 -2.46 5.36 -3.65
N HIS A 67 -1.94 5.42 -2.44
CA HIS A 67 -0.58 5.83 -2.14
C HIS A 67 0.09 4.75 -1.31
N GLY A 68 1.40 4.70 -1.34
CA GLY A 68 2.10 3.74 -0.51
C GLY A 68 3.60 3.88 -0.60
N THR A 69 4.29 3.22 0.30
CA THR A 69 5.74 3.19 0.31
C THR A 69 6.25 1.81 0.70
N ASP A 70 7.38 1.45 0.13
CA ASP A 70 8.19 0.31 0.56
C ASP A 70 9.65 0.72 0.42
N PHE A 71 10.45 0.47 1.45
CA PHE A 71 11.83 0.94 1.45
C PHE A 71 12.77 0.02 0.64
N ASN A 72 12.30 -1.15 0.20
CA ASN A 72 13.08 -2.05 -0.63
C ASN A 72 13.01 -1.57 -2.09
N PRO A 73 14.12 -1.06 -2.67
CA PRO A 73 14.07 -0.46 -4.00
C PRO A 73 13.63 -1.41 -5.10
N ALA A 74 14.00 -2.68 -5.01
CA ALA A 74 13.63 -3.67 -6.03
C ALA A 74 12.13 -3.94 -6.01
N GLN A 75 11.54 -4.06 -4.83
CA GLN A 75 10.10 -4.26 -4.68
C GLN A 75 9.32 -3.02 -5.10
N ALA A 76 9.74 -1.86 -4.66
CA ALA A 76 9.10 -0.61 -5.04
C ALA A 76 9.19 -0.36 -6.56
N GLY A 77 10.33 -0.67 -7.17
CA GLY A 77 10.52 -0.57 -8.62
C GLY A 77 9.54 -1.44 -9.39
N PHE A 78 9.37 -2.70 -8.96
CA PHE A 78 8.40 -3.61 -9.57
C PHE A 78 6.97 -3.05 -9.43
N ALA A 79 6.62 -2.58 -8.24
CA ALA A 79 5.28 -2.02 -7.99
C ALA A 79 5.01 -0.79 -8.86
N GLN A 80 6.00 0.09 -9.03
CA GLN A 80 5.90 1.28 -9.86
C GLN A 80 5.73 0.93 -11.34
N GLU A 81 6.47 -0.08 -11.82
CA GLU A 81 6.32 -0.57 -13.19
C GLU A 81 4.92 -1.13 -13.43
N LEU A 82 4.42 -1.90 -12.48
CA LEU A 82 3.08 -2.47 -12.55
C LEU A 82 2.01 -1.38 -12.55
N ALA A 83 2.15 -0.35 -11.74
CA ALA A 83 1.23 0.80 -11.72
C ALA A 83 1.22 1.52 -13.06
N THR A 84 2.38 1.74 -13.65
CA THR A 84 2.50 2.37 -14.97
C THR A 84 1.87 1.52 -16.05
N ALA A 85 2.17 0.22 -16.07
CA ALA A 85 1.69 -0.69 -17.10
C ALA A 85 0.17 -0.87 -17.04
N SER A 86 -0.40 -0.91 -15.85
CA SER A 86 -1.84 -1.11 -15.66
C SER A 86 -2.67 0.16 -15.77
N GLY A 87 -2.03 1.33 -15.68
CA GLY A 87 -2.74 2.60 -15.62
C GLY A 87 -3.50 2.82 -14.32
N ALA A 88 -3.18 2.07 -13.28
CA ALA A 88 -3.83 2.18 -11.98
C ALA A 88 -3.52 3.55 -11.34
N ASN A 89 -4.49 4.08 -10.59
CA ASN A 89 -4.31 5.31 -9.82
C ASN A 89 -3.57 4.98 -8.52
N ALA A 90 -2.29 4.66 -8.66
CA ALA A 90 -1.43 4.25 -7.56
C ALA A 90 -0.14 5.07 -7.58
N HIS A 91 0.16 5.72 -6.47
CA HIS A 91 1.34 6.55 -6.26
C HIS A 91 2.24 5.85 -5.26
N LEU A 92 3.22 5.11 -5.75
CA LEU A 92 4.04 4.20 -4.96
C LEU A 92 5.50 4.68 -4.94
N PHE A 93 6.08 4.70 -3.76
CA PHE A 93 7.40 5.29 -3.52
C PHE A 93 8.35 4.29 -2.88
N ASP A 94 9.64 4.46 -3.14
CA ASP A 94 10.72 3.65 -2.58
C ASP A 94 11.37 4.37 -1.39
N GLU A 95 10.58 4.66 -0.37
CA GLU A 95 11.00 5.46 0.77
C GLU A 95 10.71 4.75 2.09
N ALA A 96 11.57 4.99 3.08
CA ALA A 96 11.27 4.62 4.45
C ALA A 96 10.07 5.43 4.97
N PHE A 97 9.41 4.94 6.01
CA PHE A 97 8.20 5.60 6.52
C PHE A 97 8.44 7.06 6.90
N ALA A 98 9.60 7.37 7.48
CA ALA A 98 9.92 8.72 7.88
C ALA A 98 10.02 9.68 6.67
N GLU A 99 10.66 9.23 5.59
CA GLU A 99 10.76 10.02 4.36
C GLU A 99 9.38 10.20 3.71
N PHE A 100 8.64 9.11 3.63
CA PHE A 100 7.30 9.12 3.05
C PHE A 100 6.38 10.08 3.79
N SER A 101 6.43 10.07 5.12
CA SER A 101 5.59 10.95 5.95
C SER A 101 5.90 12.43 5.78
N ASN A 102 7.08 12.76 5.26
CA ASN A 102 7.47 14.16 5.00
C ASN A 102 7.06 14.66 3.62
N ARG A 103 6.46 13.80 2.80
CA ARG A 103 5.93 14.23 1.51
C ARG A 103 4.66 15.03 1.70
N ASP A 104 4.33 15.82 0.69
CA ASP A 104 3.03 16.49 0.60
C ASP A 104 1.98 15.46 0.17
N LEU A 105 1.44 14.74 1.14
CA LEU A 105 0.48 13.68 0.94
C LEU A 105 -0.94 14.17 1.21
N PRO A 106 -1.95 13.58 0.55
CA PRO A 106 -3.34 13.87 0.92
C PRO A 106 -3.65 13.28 2.30
N GLU A 107 -4.76 13.69 2.87
CA GLU A 107 -5.32 13.00 4.02
C GLU A 107 -5.92 11.68 3.57
N PHE A 108 -5.58 10.60 4.27
CA PHE A 108 -6.05 9.28 3.90
C PHE A 108 -7.30 8.90 4.68
N ASP A 109 -8.27 8.34 3.96
CA ASP A 109 -9.47 7.76 4.56
C ASP A 109 -9.20 6.35 5.08
N TYR A 110 -8.15 5.70 4.56
CA TYR A 110 -7.78 4.34 4.90
C TYR A 110 -6.27 4.18 4.86
N ILE A 111 -5.72 3.57 5.90
CA ILE A 111 -4.29 3.21 5.93
C ILE A 111 -4.21 1.74 6.34
N GLY A 112 -3.65 0.92 5.46
CA GLY A 112 -3.45 -0.50 5.70
C GLY A 112 -1.98 -0.87 5.78
N LEU A 113 -1.68 -1.88 6.57
CA LEU A 113 -0.34 -2.46 6.62
C LEU A 113 -0.47 -3.95 6.94
N HIS A 114 0.43 -4.75 6.39
CA HIS A 114 0.41 -6.20 6.53
C HIS A 114 1.82 -6.70 6.80
N GLY A 115 1.99 -7.39 7.94
CA GLY A 115 3.29 -7.92 8.32
C GLY A 115 4.33 -6.88 8.75
N ILE A 116 3.88 -5.67 9.08
CA ILE A 116 4.75 -4.57 9.52
C ILE A 116 4.79 -4.46 11.03
N TRP A 117 3.65 -4.66 11.66
CA TRP A 117 3.47 -4.55 13.09
C TRP A 117 3.62 -5.93 13.73
N SER A 118 4.84 -6.35 13.99
CA SER A 118 5.07 -7.68 14.55
C SER A 118 6.24 -7.70 15.53
#